data_9f7c0f73bd661333a7605e1b7b8ef468
#
_entry.id   9f7c0f73bd661333a7605e1b7b8ef468
#
_cell.length_a   1.000
_cell.length_b   1.000
_cell.length_c   1.000
_cell.angle_alpha   90.00
_cell.angle_beta   90.00
_cell.angle_gamma   90.00
#
_symmetry.space_group_name_H-M   'P 1'
#
loop_
_entity.id
_entity.type
_entity.pdbx_description
1 polymer ?
#
loop_
_entity_poly.entity_id
_entity_poly.type
_entity_poly.pdbx_seq_one_letter_code
_entity_poly.pdbx_strand_id
1 'polypeptide(L)'
;MNHLVQYIYGIADNALILGQRLGELCGHGPSLETDIALTNISLDLFGQTRSYYQYAAKLKGGDATEDTVAFLRSEREYINVLLVEQPNTNFAYSIARQFLFDAFHLLLLEELQNSNDKTLAAIAKKSIKEVRYHLRFSSDWIKRLGDGTPESHQKIQEAIADLWVYTNELFEQTDADKAMVAQGTGADVTLLRDAYYTQISQILEEATIAVPNPEYFQKGGKQGIHSEHMGYLLADMQYMQRAYPNMSW
;
A
#
# COMPACT_ATOMS: atom_id res chain seq x y z
N MET A 1 2.73 12.00 20.27
CA MET A 1 3.11 12.27 18.86
C MET A 1 1.98 13.07 18.23
N ASN A 2 2.24 13.96 17.28
CA ASN A 2 1.18 14.73 16.59
C ASN A 2 0.32 13.75 15.76
N HIS A 3 -0.99 13.74 15.96
CA HIS A 3 -1.91 12.84 15.23
C HIS A 3 -1.84 13.03 13.72
N LEU A 4 -1.64 14.26 13.24
CA LEU A 4 -1.47 14.50 11.80
C LEU A 4 -0.23 13.81 11.24
N VAL A 5 0.90 13.85 11.96
CA VAL A 5 2.13 13.15 11.55
C VAL A 5 1.92 11.64 11.53
N GLN A 6 1.25 11.07 12.54
CA GLN A 6 0.93 9.65 12.57
C GLN A 6 0.00 9.23 11.43
N TYR A 7 -1.03 10.04 11.16
CA TYR A 7 -1.94 9.82 10.04
C TYR A 7 -1.21 9.78 8.69
N ILE A 8 -0.31 10.76 8.48
CA ILE A 8 0.53 10.82 7.27
C ILE A 8 1.43 9.58 7.17
N TYR A 9 2.02 9.14 8.30
CA TYR A 9 2.85 7.94 8.31
C TYR A 9 2.03 6.70 7.88
N GLY A 10 0.81 6.51 8.38
CA GLY A 10 -0.02 5.38 7.98
C GLY A 10 -0.27 5.29 6.48
N ILE A 11 -0.45 6.44 5.81
CA ILE A 11 -0.62 6.49 4.36
C ILE A 11 0.71 6.23 3.64
N ALA A 12 1.77 6.92 4.07
CA ALA A 12 3.07 6.87 3.41
C ALA A 12 3.77 5.51 3.58
N ASP A 13 3.67 4.89 4.76
CA ASP A 13 4.27 3.61 5.05
C ASP A 13 3.69 2.51 4.15
N ASN A 14 2.37 2.54 3.90
CA ASN A 14 1.73 1.64 2.95
C ASN A 14 2.35 1.76 1.54
N ALA A 15 2.48 2.99 1.05
CA ALA A 15 3.05 3.24 -0.27
C ALA A 15 4.55 2.84 -0.33
N LEU A 16 5.32 3.15 0.71
CA LEU A 16 6.74 2.79 0.78
C LEU A 16 6.94 1.27 0.73
N ILE A 17 6.27 0.55 1.62
CA ILE A 17 6.45 -0.90 1.76
C ILE A 17 5.97 -1.64 0.52
N LEU A 18 4.81 -1.25 -0.05
CA LEU A 18 4.35 -1.83 -1.32
C LEU A 18 5.30 -1.50 -2.47
N GLY A 19 5.81 -0.26 -2.53
CA GLY A 19 6.80 0.15 -3.52
C GLY A 19 8.09 -0.67 -3.44
N GLN A 20 8.59 -0.96 -2.22
CA GLN A 20 9.76 -1.83 -2.01
C GLN A 20 9.49 -3.26 -2.49
N ARG A 21 8.31 -3.84 -2.17
CA ARG A 21 7.92 -5.16 -2.67
C ARG A 21 7.87 -5.23 -4.20
N LEU A 22 7.39 -4.18 -4.85
CA LEU A 22 7.42 -4.12 -6.32
C LEU A 22 8.85 -3.90 -6.86
N GLY A 23 9.67 -3.13 -6.16
CA GLY A 23 11.08 -2.93 -6.50
C GLY A 23 11.88 -4.24 -6.51
N GLU A 24 11.60 -5.17 -5.58
CA GLU A 24 12.19 -6.52 -5.55
C GLU A 24 11.87 -7.33 -6.82
N LEU A 25 10.79 -7.02 -7.53
CA LEU A 25 10.39 -7.70 -8.76
C LEU A 25 11.09 -7.16 -10.01
N CYS A 26 11.80 -6.05 -9.92
CA CYS A 26 12.49 -5.45 -11.05
C CYS A 26 13.49 -6.44 -11.67
N GLY A 27 13.34 -6.76 -12.96
CA GLY A 27 14.09 -7.77 -13.65
C GLY A 27 13.54 -9.21 -13.51
N HIS A 28 12.41 -9.40 -12.82
CA HIS A 28 11.79 -10.71 -12.56
C HIS A 28 10.34 -10.79 -13.07
N GLY A 29 9.87 -9.78 -13.79
CA GLY A 29 8.53 -9.78 -14.39
C GLY A 29 8.36 -10.87 -15.47
N PRO A 30 7.12 -11.34 -15.73
CA PRO A 30 6.86 -12.42 -16.70
C PRO A 30 7.10 -11.99 -18.14
N SER A 31 7.13 -10.70 -18.44
CA SER A 31 7.51 -10.11 -19.73
C SER A 31 8.13 -8.75 -19.50
N LEU A 32 8.87 -8.24 -20.48
CA LEU A 32 9.52 -6.93 -20.41
C LEU A 32 8.52 -5.81 -20.13
N GLU A 33 7.38 -5.82 -20.81
CA GLU A 33 6.35 -4.80 -20.68
C GLU A 33 5.72 -4.80 -19.28
N THR A 34 5.49 -6.00 -18.71
CA THR A 34 4.94 -6.16 -17.38
C THR A 34 5.95 -5.74 -16.31
N ASP A 35 7.20 -6.11 -16.48
CA ASP A 35 8.29 -5.71 -15.57
C ASP A 35 8.45 -4.19 -15.53
N ILE A 36 8.48 -3.53 -16.69
CA ILE A 36 8.55 -2.08 -16.79
C ILE A 36 7.31 -1.43 -16.14
N ALA A 37 6.11 -1.99 -16.35
CA ALA A 37 4.90 -1.45 -15.75
C ALA A 37 4.92 -1.54 -14.22
N LEU A 38 5.32 -2.68 -13.64
CA LEU A 38 5.44 -2.86 -12.19
C LEU A 38 6.52 -1.96 -11.59
N THR A 39 7.65 -1.81 -12.29
CA THR A 39 8.71 -0.88 -11.89
C THR A 39 8.22 0.57 -11.87
N ASN A 40 7.44 1.00 -12.87
CA ASN A 40 6.85 2.34 -12.90
C ASN A 40 5.84 2.53 -11.75
N ILE A 41 5.00 1.53 -11.45
CA ILE A 41 4.09 1.56 -10.30
C ILE A 41 4.89 1.72 -8.99
N SER A 42 6.00 1.00 -8.84
CA SER A 42 6.91 1.15 -7.68
C SER A 42 7.43 2.59 -7.58
N LEU A 43 7.89 3.19 -8.68
CA LEU A 43 8.40 4.56 -8.71
C LEU A 43 7.30 5.60 -8.37
N ASP A 44 6.07 5.39 -8.84
CA ASP A 44 4.93 6.23 -8.47
C ASP A 44 4.66 6.18 -6.97
N LEU A 45 4.67 4.97 -6.37
CA LEU A 45 4.51 4.78 -4.92
C LEU A 45 5.63 5.47 -4.13
N PHE A 46 6.88 5.39 -4.57
CA PHE A 46 7.98 6.15 -3.95
C PHE A 46 7.80 7.66 -4.10
N GLY A 47 7.31 8.14 -5.22
CA GLY A 47 7.00 9.56 -5.42
C GLY A 47 5.91 10.07 -4.46
N GLN A 48 4.88 9.24 -4.21
CA GLN A 48 3.83 9.51 -3.23
C GLN A 48 4.40 9.49 -1.81
N THR A 49 5.16 8.44 -1.45
CA THR A 49 5.84 8.31 -0.15
C THR A 49 6.70 9.55 0.14
N ARG A 50 7.52 9.97 -0.82
CA ARG A 50 8.37 11.16 -0.69
C ARG A 50 7.54 12.40 -0.38
N SER A 51 6.45 12.62 -1.09
CA SER A 51 5.59 13.77 -0.89
C SER A 51 4.99 13.81 0.52
N TYR A 52 4.51 12.67 1.01
CA TYR A 52 3.97 12.53 2.36
C TYR A 52 5.05 12.67 3.45
N TYR A 53 6.23 12.04 3.28
CA TYR A 53 7.29 12.13 4.28
C TYR A 53 7.92 13.50 4.34
N GLN A 54 8.06 14.22 3.22
CA GLN A 54 8.48 15.64 3.22
C GLN A 54 7.51 16.49 4.04
N TYR A 55 6.20 16.24 3.88
CA TYR A 55 5.21 16.97 4.66
C TYR A 55 5.28 16.59 6.15
N ALA A 56 5.39 15.32 6.49
CA ALA A 56 5.54 14.85 7.86
C ALA A 56 6.82 15.41 8.53
N ALA A 57 7.95 15.40 7.82
CA ALA A 57 9.20 15.96 8.29
C ALA A 57 9.10 17.46 8.59
N LYS A 58 8.46 18.22 7.70
CA LYS A 58 8.17 19.64 7.92
C LYS A 58 7.32 19.88 9.18
N LEU A 59 6.29 19.05 9.42
CA LEU A 59 5.44 19.15 10.60
C LEU A 59 6.17 18.75 11.90
N LYS A 60 7.12 17.82 11.80
CA LYS A 60 7.94 17.35 12.92
C LYS A 60 8.98 18.39 13.30
N GLY A 61 9.54 19.10 12.32
CA GLY A 61 10.58 20.09 12.53
C GLY A 61 11.95 19.51 12.91
N GLY A 62 12.86 20.37 13.35
CA GLY A 62 14.25 19.98 13.68
C GLY A 62 14.99 19.47 12.45
N ASP A 63 15.81 18.44 12.62
CA ASP A 63 16.62 17.82 11.55
C ASP A 63 15.87 16.69 10.80
N ALA A 64 14.53 16.61 10.93
CA ALA A 64 13.76 15.59 10.26
C ALA A 64 13.72 15.84 8.74
N THR A 65 14.04 14.81 7.97
CA THR A 65 13.94 14.77 6.50
C THR A 65 13.10 13.58 6.08
N GLU A 66 12.67 13.53 4.81
CA GLU A 66 12.03 12.34 4.26
C GLU A 66 12.88 11.09 4.45
N ASP A 67 14.21 11.20 4.31
CA ASP A 67 15.14 10.07 4.43
C ASP A 67 15.26 9.58 5.88
N THR A 68 15.32 10.49 6.85
CA THR A 68 15.34 10.09 8.28
C THR A 68 14.05 9.38 8.66
N VAL A 69 12.92 9.79 8.09
CA VAL A 69 11.63 9.12 8.30
C VAL A 69 11.59 7.76 7.62
N ALA A 70 12.11 7.64 6.39
CA ALA A 70 12.11 6.38 5.64
C ALA A 70 13.11 5.36 6.19
N PHE A 71 14.32 5.77 6.57
CA PHE A 71 15.43 4.82 6.74
C PHE A 71 15.93 4.66 8.18
N LEU A 72 15.52 5.52 9.13
CA LEU A 72 16.04 5.46 10.49
C LEU A 72 15.03 4.97 11.53
N ARG A 73 13.76 4.78 11.17
CA ARG A 73 12.74 4.20 12.07
C ARG A 73 12.99 2.71 12.28
N SER A 74 12.71 2.24 13.48
CA SER A 74 12.66 0.81 13.80
C SER A 74 11.37 0.18 13.23
N GLU A 75 11.35 -1.14 13.12
CA GLU A 75 10.19 -1.89 12.60
C GLU A 75 8.88 -1.47 13.27
N ARG A 76 8.84 -1.37 14.61
CA ARG A 76 7.64 -1.01 15.38
C ARG A 76 7.16 0.43 15.22
N GLU A 77 7.94 1.26 14.55
CA GLU A 77 7.57 2.64 14.24
C GLU A 77 6.90 2.80 12.86
N TYR A 78 6.90 1.72 12.07
CA TYR A 78 6.08 1.64 10.85
C TYR A 78 4.66 1.23 11.21
N ILE A 79 3.70 1.78 10.50
CA ILE A 79 2.27 1.58 10.74
C ILE A 79 1.48 1.28 9.45
N ASN A 80 2.15 0.62 8.52
CA ASN A 80 1.52 0.06 7.32
C ASN A 80 0.62 -1.13 7.66
N VAL A 81 -0.37 -1.38 6.82
CA VAL A 81 -1.20 -2.58 6.92
C VAL A 81 -0.40 -3.84 6.55
N LEU A 82 -0.76 -4.98 7.13
CA LEU A 82 -0.08 -6.26 6.90
C LEU A 82 -0.15 -6.73 5.43
N LEU A 83 -1.17 -6.31 4.69
CA LEU A 83 -1.34 -6.67 3.27
C LEU A 83 -0.13 -6.27 2.43
N VAL A 84 0.39 -5.04 2.61
CA VAL A 84 1.44 -4.49 1.72
C VAL A 84 2.81 -5.09 1.95
N GLU A 85 3.06 -5.72 3.10
CA GLU A 85 4.34 -6.34 3.44
C GLU A 85 4.45 -7.81 3.03
N GLN A 86 3.36 -8.42 2.53
CA GLN A 86 3.37 -9.81 2.11
C GLN A 86 4.36 -10.05 0.95
N PRO A 87 5.07 -11.20 0.93
CA PRO A 87 6.16 -11.45 -0.01
C PRO A 87 5.68 -11.64 -1.45
N ASN A 88 6.61 -11.53 -2.40
CA ASN A 88 6.42 -11.80 -3.83
C ASN A 88 6.54 -13.31 -4.12
N THR A 89 5.68 -14.15 -3.56
CA THR A 89 5.74 -15.63 -3.70
C THR A 89 5.76 -16.07 -5.16
N ASN A 90 4.85 -15.50 -5.97
CA ASN A 90 4.83 -15.64 -7.41
C ASN A 90 4.08 -14.44 -8.02
N PHE A 91 4.05 -14.36 -9.36
CA PHE A 91 3.42 -13.25 -10.06
C PHE A 91 1.92 -13.06 -9.70
N ALA A 92 1.17 -14.14 -9.50
CA ALA A 92 -0.22 -14.05 -9.11
C ALA A 92 -0.39 -13.40 -7.71
N TYR A 93 0.47 -13.74 -6.75
CA TYR A 93 0.51 -13.10 -5.43
C TYR A 93 0.84 -11.61 -5.51
N SER A 94 1.83 -11.24 -6.30
CA SER A 94 2.21 -9.83 -6.48
C SER A 94 1.06 -9.02 -7.08
N ILE A 95 0.37 -9.56 -8.08
CA ILE A 95 -0.80 -8.92 -8.71
C ILE A 95 -2.00 -8.89 -7.76
N ALA A 96 -2.28 -9.98 -7.04
CA ALA A 96 -3.38 -10.01 -6.08
C ALA A 96 -3.19 -8.99 -4.94
N ARG A 97 -1.97 -8.92 -4.37
CA ARG A 97 -1.63 -7.91 -3.35
C ARG A 97 -1.79 -6.50 -3.90
N GLN A 98 -1.27 -6.22 -5.08
CA GLN A 98 -1.39 -4.93 -5.74
C GLN A 98 -2.86 -4.56 -5.96
N PHE A 99 -3.66 -5.45 -6.54
CA PHE A 99 -5.07 -5.24 -6.82
C PHE A 99 -5.88 -4.93 -5.56
N LEU A 100 -5.72 -5.75 -4.52
CA LEU A 100 -6.43 -5.55 -3.25
C LEU A 100 -6.06 -4.22 -2.58
N PHE A 101 -4.81 -3.78 -2.71
CA PHE A 101 -4.40 -2.49 -2.15
C PHE A 101 -4.82 -1.33 -3.05
N ASP A 102 -4.69 -1.41 -4.38
CA ASP A 102 -5.04 -0.34 -5.31
C ASP A 102 -6.50 0.06 -5.22
N ALA A 103 -7.41 -0.93 -5.08
CA ALA A 103 -8.84 -0.67 -4.93
C ALA A 103 -9.15 0.18 -3.68
N PHE A 104 -8.48 -0.10 -2.56
CA PHE A 104 -8.58 0.71 -1.35
C PHE A 104 -7.90 2.07 -1.52
N HIS A 105 -6.69 2.08 -2.07
CA HIS A 105 -5.88 3.28 -2.20
C HIS A 105 -6.55 4.34 -3.07
N LEU A 106 -7.19 3.94 -4.15
CA LEU A 106 -7.96 4.87 -4.99
C LEU A 106 -9.10 5.53 -4.21
N LEU A 107 -9.92 4.74 -3.51
CA LEU A 107 -11.02 5.26 -2.69
C LEU A 107 -10.52 6.20 -1.60
N LEU A 108 -9.43 5.84 -0.92
CA LEU A 108 -8.79 6.68 0.09
C LEU A 108 -8.38 8.04 -0.49
N LEU A 109 -7.72 8.05 -1.64
CA LEU A 109 -7.27 9.29 -2.29
C LEU A 109 -8.44 10.14 -2.81
N GLU A 110 -9.52 9.51 -3.30
CA GLU A 110 -10.73 10.21 -3.74
C GLU A 110 -11.42 10.94 -2.58
N GLU A 111 -11.39 10.41 -1.36
CA GLU A 111 -11.83 11.13 -0.17
C GLU A 111 -10.81 12.21 0.25
N LEU A 112 -9.53 11.87 0.33
CA LEU A 112 -8.48 12.80 0.78
C LEU A 112 -8.30 14.03 -0.11
N GLN A 113 -8.68 13.98 -1.39
CA GLN A 113 -8.65 15.18 -2.24
C GLN A 113 -9.56 16.31 -1.73
N ASN A 114 -10.52 15.99 -0.86
CA ASN A 114 -11.45 16.91 -0.24
C ASN A 114 -11.02 17.32 1.18
N SER A 115 -9.84 16.92 1.64
CA SER A 115 -9.31 17.24 2.96
C SER A 115 -9.28 18.74 3.24
N ASN A 116 -9.59 19.13 4.47
CA ASN A 116 -9.37 20.50 4.97
C ASN A 116 -7.90 20.88 5.00
N ASP A 117 -6.99 19.91 5.06
CA ASP A 117 -5.54 20.11 4.91
C ASP A 117 -5.19 20.22 3.42
N LYS A 118 -4.83 21.42 2.99
CA LYS A 118 -4.52 21.73 1.58
C LYS A 118 -3.33 20.94 1.04
N THR A 119 -2.38 20.57 1.88
CA THR A 119 -1.20 19.79 1.46
C THR A 119 -1.61 18.35 1.20
N LEU A 120 -2.35 17.72 2.11
CA LEU A 120 -2.90 16.38 1.90
C LEU A 120 -3.80 16.33 0.66
N ALA A 121 -4.71 17.29 0.52
CA ALA A 121 -5.58 17.37 -0.65
C ALA A 121 -4.80 17.50 -1.97
N ALA A 122 -3.71 18.27 -1.99
CA ALA A 122 -2.88 18.45 -3.18
C ALA A 122 -2.10 17.17 -3.53
N ILE A 123 -1.53 16.48 -2.54
CA ILE A 123 -0.85 15.19 -2.76
C ILE A 123 -1.86 14.16 -3.30
N ALA A 124 -3.03 14.03 -2.67
CA ALA A 124 -4.07 13.11 -3.12
C ALA A 124 -4.50 13.39 -4.58
N LYS A 125 -4.79 14.63 -4.93
CA LYS A 125 -5.17 15.03 -6.30
C LYS A 125 -4.12 14.67 -7.35
N LYS A 126 -2.83 14.79 -7.00
CA LYS A 126 -1.74 14.38 -7.88
C LYS A 126 -1.74 12.86 -8.06
N SER A 127 -1.83 12.11 -6.98
CA SER A 127 -1.67 10.66 -6.96
C SER A 127 -2.85 9.89 -7.54
N ILE A 128 -4.08 10.44 -7.54
CA ILE A 128 -5.28 9.77 -8.07
C ILE A 128 -5.09 9.27 -9.52
N LYS A 129 -4.40 10.03 -10.38
CA LYS A 129 -4.21 9.64 -11.78
C LYS A 129 -3.30 8.41 -11.89
N GLU A 130 -2.25 8.36 -11.09
CA GLU A 130 -1.31 7.26 -10.99
C GLU A 130 -2.05 6.01 -10.49
N VAL A 131 -2.75 6.11 -9.35
CA VAL A 131 -3.44 4.98 -8.72
C VAL A 131 -4.61 4.44 -9.57
N ARG A 132 -5.29 5.28 -10.36
CA ARG A 132 -6.25 4.80 -11.36
C ARG A 132 -5.62 3.91 -12.42
N TYR A 133 -4.41 4.23 -12.84
CA TYR A 133 -3.65 3.36 -13.74
C TYR A 133 -3.25 2.07 -13.04
N HIS A 134 -2.76 2.15 -11.79
CA HIS A 134 -2.39 0.98 -10.99
C HIS A 134 -3.57 0.00 -10.87
N LEU A 135 -4.73 0.49 -10.45
CA LEU A 135 -5.93 -0.34 -10.30
C LEU A 135 -6.39 -0.95 -11.63
N ARG A 136 -6.36 -0.17 -12.73
CA ARG A 136 -6.68 -0.71 -14.05
C ARG A 136 -5.71 -1.82 -14.44
N PHE A 137 -4.42 -1.60 -14.28
CA PHE A 137 -3.37 -2.57 -14.60
C PHE A 137 -3.54 -3.86 -13.78
N SER A 138 -3.68 -3.75 -12.47
CA SER A 138 -3.84 -4.91 -11.59
C SER A 138 -5.16 -5.65 -11.84
N SER A 139 -6.28 -4.93 -12.06
CA SER A 139 -7.57 -5.52 -12.41
C SER A 139 -7.54 -6.28 -13.74
N ASP A 140 -6.89 -5.71 -14.77
CA ASP A 140 -6.73 -6.36 -16.07
C ASP A 140 -5.93 -7.68 -15.94
N TRP A 141 -4.92 -7.71 -15.07
CA TRP A 141 -4.17 -8.93 -14.78
C TRP A 141 -4.98 -9.95 -13.97
N ILE A 142 -5.79 -9.54 -13.00
CA ILE A 142 -6.72 -10.43 -12.30
C ILE A 142 -7.61 -11.16 -13.30
N LYS A 143 -8.22 -10.41 -14.23
CA LYS A 143 -9.10 -10.99 -15.28
C LYS A 143 -8.34 -11.94 -16.21
N ARG A 144 -7.16 -11.54 -16.68
CA ARG A 144 -6.32 -12.38 -17.57
C ARG A 144 -5.87 -13.69 -16.90
N LEU A 145 -5.50 -13.64 -15.62
CA LEU A 145 -5.08 -14.84 -14.90
C LEU A 145 -6.28 -15.74 -14.57
N GLY A 146 -7.41 -15.13 -14.19
CA GLY A 146 -8.63 -15.86 -13.84
C GLY A 146 -9.29 -16.56 -15.03
N ASP A 147 -9.39 -15.89 -16.18
CA ASP A 147 -9.96 -16.44 -17.44
C ASP A 147 -8.89 -17.06 -18.35
N GLY A 148 -7.71 -17.33 -17.83
CA GLY A 148 -6.59 -17.88 -18.59
C GLY A 148 -6.56 -19.41 -18.61
N THR A 149 -5.40 -19.98 -18.27
CA THR A 149 -5.23 -21.44 -18.17
C THR A 149 -5.71 -21.94 -16.81
N PRO A 150 -6.03 -23.25 -16.66
CA PRO A 150 -6.33 -23.82 -15.35
C PRO A 150 -5.26 -23.55 -14.29
N GLU A 151 -3.98 -23.53 -14.70
CA GLU A 151 -2.84 -23.22 -13.79
C GLU A 151 -2.88 -21.77 -13.34
N SER A 152 -3.08 -20.79 -14.26
CA SER A 152 -3.13 -19.37 -13.89
C SER A 152 -4.35 -19.08 -13.02
N HIS A 153 -5.50 -19.68 -13.33
CA HIS A 153 -6.73 -19.58 -12.54
C HIS A 153 -6.51 -20.07 -11.11
N GLN A 154 -5.94 -21.28 -10.96
CA GLN A 154 -5.65 -21.83 -9.64
C GLN A 154 -4.72 -20.91 -8.83
N LYS A 155 -3.61 -20.45 -9.44
CA LYS A 155 -2.64 -19.58 -8.77
C LYS A 155 -3.25 -18.25 -8.30
N ILE A 156 -4.08 -17.61 -9.13
CA ILE A 156 -4.69 -16.33 -8.73
C ILE A 156 -5.81 -16.53 -7.71
N GLN A 157 -6.58 -17.63 -7.80
CA GLN A 157 -7.57 -17.99 -6.78
C GLN A 157 -6.92 -18.24 -5.42
N GLU A 158 -5.81 -18.98 -5.37
CA GLU A 158 -5.04 -19.22 -4.15
C GLU A 158 -4.49 -17.91 -3.60
N ALA A 159 -3.87 -17.07 -4.43
CA ALA A 159 -3.32 -15.78 -4.02
C ALA A 159 -4.38 -14.84 -3.43
N ILE A 160 -5.56 -14.75 -4.06
CA ILE A 160 -6.69 -13.96 -3.54
C ILE A 160 -7.18 -14.54 -2.21
N ALA A 161 -7.30 -15.86 -2.08
CA ALA A 161 -7.75 -16.51 -0.84
C ALA A 161 -6.80 -16.25 0.33
N ASP A 162 -5.50 -16.40 0.12
CA ASP A 162 -4.46 -16.23 1.14
C ASP A 162 -4.31 -14.75 1.57
N LEU A 163 -4.41 -13.82 0.62
CA LEU A 163 -4.26 -12.39 0.90
C LEU A 163 -5.53 -11.74 1.44
N TRP A 164 -6.69 -12.36 1.25
CA TRP A 164 -7.97 -11.81 1.69
C TRP A 164 -8.05 -11.55 3.19
N VAL A 165 -7.41 -12.37 3.98
CA VAL A 165 -7.40 -12.25 5.45
C VAL A 165 -6.80 -10.93 5.95
N TYR A 166 -6.03 -10.23 5.13
CA TYR A 166 -5.42 -8.95 5.45
C TYR A 166 -6.25 -7.73 5.03
N THR A 167 -7.35 -7.93 4.28
CA THR A 167 -8.11 -6.80 3.71
C THR A 167 -8.92 -6.02 4.75
N ASN A 168 -9.37 -6.67 5.82
CA ASN A 168 -10.20 -6.01 6.83
C ASN A 168 -9.45 -4.90 7.59
N GLU A 169 -8.14 -5.04 7.77
CA GLU A 169 -7.30 -4.06 8.45
C GLU A 169 -7.27 -2.70 7.70
N LEU A 170 -7.51 -2.68 6.40
CA LEU A 170 -7.61 -1.46 5.61
C LEU A 170 -8.63 -0.47 6.20
N PHE A 171 -9.71 -0.99 6.79
CA PHE A 171 -10.84 -0.23 7.32
C PHE A 171 -10.79 -0.02 8.83
N GLU A 172 -9.75 -0.49 9.52
CA GLU A 172 -9.55 -0.20 10.93
C GLU A 172 -9.03 1.24 11.13
N GLN A 173 -9.58 1.94 12.10
CA GLN A 173 -9.15 3.29 12.46
C GLN A 173 -8.25 3.27 13.69
N THR A 174 -7.09 3.90 13.59
CA THR A 174 -6.28 4.28 14.75
C THR A 174 -6.85 5.51 15.45
N ASP A 175 -6.30 5.87 16.61
CA ASP A 175 -6.70 7.12 17.27
C ASP A 175 -6.30 8.36 16.46
N ALA A 176 -5.23 8.28 15.68
CA ALA A 176 -4.83 9.33 14.75
C ALA A 176 -5.85 9.47 13.60
N ASP A 177 -6.32 8.36 13.03
CA ASP A 177 -7.34 8.37 11.98
C ASP A 177 -8.62 9.05 12.49
N LYS A 178 -9.12 8.62 13.66
CA LYS A 178 -10.33 9.20 14.30
C LYS A 178 -10.18 10.70 14.54
N ALA A 179 -9.03 11.14 15.06
CA ALA A 179 -8.74 12.53 15.30
C ALA A 179 -8.73 13.36 14.01
N MET A 180 -8.17 12.83 12.93
CA MET A 180 -8.13 13.53 11.64
C MET A 180 -9.49 13.56 10.94
N VAL A 181 -10.27 12.48 11.04
CA VAL A 181 -11.66 12.44 10.55
C VAL A 181 -12.51 13.49 11.26
N ALA A 182 -12.42 13.58 12.58
CA ALA A 182 -13.18 14.56 13.38
C ALA A 182 -12.86 16.03 13.01
N GLN A 183 -11.67 16.30 12.45
CA GLN A 183 -11.24 17.62 11.97
C GLN A 183 -11.55 17.86 10.48
N GLY A 184 -12.10 16.87 9.78
CA GLY A 184 -12.29 16.93 8.33
C GLY A 184 -10.96 16.93 7.54
N THR A 185 -9.88 16.49 8.18
CA THR A 185 -8.54 16.39 7.59
C THR A 185 -8.28 15.00 7.03
N GLY A 186 -8.74 13.94 7.70
CA GLY A 186 -8.58 12.56 7.30
C GLY A 186 -9.82 12.00 6.61
N ALA A 187 -9.64 10.93 5.87
CA ALA A 187 -10.72 10.13 5.30
C ALA A 187 -11.26 9.12 6.32
N ASP A 188 -12.57 8.96 6.40
CA ASP A 188 -13.19 7.89 7.20
C ASP A 188 -13.14 6.57 6.41
N VAL A 189 -12.09 5.80 6.64
CA VAL A 189 -11.88 4.51 5.95
C VAL A 189 -13.01 3.51 6.20
N THR A 190 -13.79 3.64 7.29
CA THR A 190 -14.89 2.71 7.58
C THR A 190 -16.03 2.85 6.56
N LEU A 191 -16.22 4.05 6.00
CA LEU A 191 -17.25 4.34 4.99
C LEU A 191 -16.84 3.82 3.59
N LEU A 192 -15.57 3.51 3.37
CA LEU A 192 -15.07 3.02 2.10
C LEU A 192 -15.31 1.51 1.91
N ARG A 193 -15.64 0.80 2.98
CA ARG A 193 -15.73 -0.67 3.01
C ARG A 193 -16.67 -1.23 1.95
N ASP A 194 -17.90 -0.75 1.91
CA ASP A 194 -18.93 -1.30 1.02
C ASP A 194 -18.59 -1.05 -0.45
N ALA A 195 -18.10 0.15 -0.77
CA ALA A 195 -17.65 0.48 -2.12
C ALA A 195 -16.47 -0.40 -2.56
N TYR A 196 -15.52 -0.61 -1.65
CA TYR A 196 -14.37 -1.48 -1.87
C TYR A 196 -14.79 -2.93 -2.20
N TYR A 197 -15.57 -3.56 -1.31
CA TYR A 197 -15.99 -4.95 -1.53
C TYR A 197 -16.91 -5.11 -2.73
N THR A 198 -17.73 -4.12 -3.05
CA THR A 198 -18.54 -4.11 -4.27
C THR A 198 -17.64 -4.10 -5.51
N GLN A 199 -16.65 -3.22 -5.55
CA GLN A 199 -15.73 -3.09 -6.69
C GLN A 199 -14.89 -4.34 -6.91
N ILE A 200 -14.27 -4.88 -5.85
CA ILE A 200 -13.44 -6.08 -6.01
C ILE A 200 -14.28 -7.32 -6.33
N SER A 201 -15.47 -7.48 -5.72
CA SER A 201 -16.36 -8.63 -6.03
C SER A 201 -16.77 -8.62 -7.49
N GLN A 202 -17.08 -7.47 -8.08
CA GLN A 202 -17.40 -7.36 -9.49
C GLN A 202 -16.22 -7.82 -10.38
N ILE A 203 -15.00 -7.38 -10.07
CA ILE A 203 -13.82 -7.74 -10.86
C ILE A 203 -13.48 -9.23 -10.70
N LEU A 204 -13.63 -9.78 -9.49
CA LEU A 204 -13.43 -11.22 -9.26
C LEU A 204 -14.48 -12.08 -9.99
N GLU A 205 -15.76 -11.65 -10.04
CA GLU A 205 -16.80 -12.30 -10.80
C GLU A 205 -16.48 -12.30 -12.30
N GLU A 206 -16.08 -11.16 -12.86
CA GLU A 206 -15.62 -11.06 -14.26
C GLU A 206 -14.40 -11.96 -14.54
N ALA A 207 -13.55 -12.18 -13.55
CA ALA A 207 -12.38 -13.06 -13.60
C ALA A 207 -12.69 -14.52 -13.32
N THR A 208 -13.93 -14.88 -13.04
CA THR A 208 -14.34 -16.24 -12.61
C THR A 208 -13.69 -16.72 -11.32
N ILE A 209 -13.24 -15.80 -10.46
CA ILE A 209 -12.60 -16.07 -9.18
C ILE A 209 -13.63 -16.01 -8.06
N ALA A 210 -13.66 -17.05 -7.22
CA ALA A 210 -14.55 -17.06 -6.06
C ALA A 210 -14.11 -16.04 -5.00
N VAL A 211 -15.06 -15.25 -4.50
CA VAL A 211 -14.81 -14.31 -3.39
C VAL A 211 -14.58 -15.13 -2.10
N PRO A 212 -13.44 -14.97 -1.42
CA PRO A 212 -13.15 -15.71 -0.20
C PRO A 212 -14.08 -15.30 0.97
N ASN A 213 -14.34 -16.25 1.86
CA ASN A 213 -15.07 -16.01 3.11
C ASN A 213 -14.30 -16.62 4.29
N PRO A 214 -13.22 -15.96 4.77
CA PRO A 214 -12.38 -16.52 5.82
C PRO A 214 -13.08 -16.46 7.19
N GLU A 215 -12.69 -17.38 8.08
CA GLU A 215 -13.19 -17.42 9.47
C GLU A 215 -12.59 -16.31 10.34
N TYR A 216 -11.43 -15.77 9.96
CA TYR A 216 -10.72 -14.73 10.72
C TYR A 216 -10.00 -13.75 9.78
N PHE A 217 -9.66 -12.57 10.32
CA PHE A 217 -8.85 -11.57 9.64
C PHE A 217 -7.61 -11.23 10.46
N GLN A 218 -6.50 -11.05 9.76
CA GLN A 218 -5.23 -10.61 10.33
C GLN A 218 -5.22 -9.09 10.51
N LYS A 219 -4.53 -8.65 11.56
CA LYS A 219 -4.36 -7.23 11.87
C LYS A 219 -3.17 -7.03 12.80
N GLY A 220 -2.71 -5.80 12.93
CA GLY A 220 -1.59 -5.43 13.82
C GLY A 220 -0.64 -4.43 13.19
N GLY A 221 -0.57 -4.36 11.86
CA GLY A 221 0.34 -3.47 11.15
C GLY A 221 0.15 -2.01 11.54
N LYS A 222 -1.09 -1.54 11.61
CA LYS A 222 -1.41 -0.17 12.06
C LYS A 222 -1.02 0.12 13.53
N GLN A 223 -0.65 -0.89 14.30
CA GLN A 223 -0.13 -0.80 15.67
C GLN A 223 1.37 -1.11 15.78
N GLY A 224 2.08 -1.26 14.65
CA GLY A 224 3.50 -1.61 14.62
C GLY A 224 3.77 -3.08 14.98
N ILE A 225 2.78 -3.95 14.79
CA ILE A 225 2.91 -5.41 14.92
C ILE A 225 2.88 -6.00 13.52
N HIS A 226 4.05 -6.36 13.03
CA HIS A 226 4.26 -6.77 11.65
C HIS A 226 4.40 -8.28 11.51
N SER A 227 4.33 -8.77 10.26
CA SER A 227 4.67 -10.13 9.92
C SER A 227 6.19 -10.33 9.96
N GLU A 228 6.65 -11.59 9.96
CA GLU A 228 8.07 -11.95 9.89
C GLU A 228 8.80 -11.37 8.66
N HIS A 229 8.06 -10.98 7.63
CA HIS A 229 8.61 -10.46 6.38
C HIS A 229 9.09 -9.02 6.47
N MET A 230 8.55 -8.22 7.41
CA MET A 230 8.85 -6.80 7.52
C MET A 230 10.30 -6.55 7.91
N GLY A 231 10.82 -7.32 8.87
CA GLY A 231 12.19 -7.18 9.35
C GLY A 231 13.22 -7.39 8.24
N TYR A 232 13.02 -8.37 7.36
CA TYR A 232 13.91 -8.63 6.22
C TYR A 232 13.85 -7.47 5.21
N LEU A 233 12.66 -7.02 4.83
CA LEU A 233 12.49 -5.89 3.93
C LEU A 233 13.18 -4.62 4.45
N LEU A 234 13.01 -4.31 5.73
CA LEU A 234 13.67 -3.14 6.34
C LEU A 234 15.18 -3.31 6.42
N ALA A 235 15.68 -4.50 6.68
CA ALA A 235 17.12 -4.76 6.71
C ALA A 235 17.77 -4.42 5.36
N ASP A 236 17.16 -4.82 4.26
CA ASP A 236 17.65 -4.51 2.92
C ASP A 236 17.50 -3.01 2.60
N MET A 237 16.32 -2.45 2.83
CA MET A 237 16.00 -1.05 2.53
C MET A 237 16.87 -0.06 3.30
N GLN A 238 17.13 -0.33 4.60
CA GLN A 238 17.80 0.61 5.51
C GLN A 238 19.32 0.40 5.60
N TYR A 239 19.85 -0.67 5.01
CA TYR A 239 21.24 -1.07 5.20
C TYR A 239 22.24 0.05 4.91
N MET A 240 22.15 0.67 3.73
CA MET A 240 23.12 1.71 3.32
C MET A 240 23.08 2.93 4.23
N GLN A 241 21.90 3.41 4.58
CA GLN A 241 21.73 4.59 5.43
C GLN A 241 22.20 4.35 6.87
N ARG A 242 22.06 3.12 7.38
CA ARG A 242 22.50 2.74 8.72
C ARG A 242 23.99 2.43 8.79
N ALA A 243 24.52 1.74 7.76
CA ALA A 243 25.93 1.36 7.70
C ALA A 243 26.86 2.55 7.41
N TYR A 244 26.37 3.53 6.64
CA TYR A 244 27.14 4.70 6.21
C TYR A 244 26.37 6.00 6.52
N PRO A 245 26.21 6.36 7.82
CA PRO A 245 25.47 7.54 8.23
C PRO A 245 26.16 8.83 7.70
N ASN A 246 25.36 9.80 7.32
CA ASN A 246 25.81 11.12 6.81
C ASN A 246 26.52 11.09 5.45
N MET A 247 26.44 10.01 4.70
CA MET A 247 26.93 9.98 3.31
C MET A 247 25.92 10.64 2.38
N SER A 248 26.43 11.32 1.35
CA SER A 248 25.66 11.89 0.25
C SER A 248 25.87 11.00 -0.98
N TRP A 249 24.78 10.62 -1.64
CA TRP A 249 24.77 9.73 -2.81
C TRP A 249 24.39 10.50 -4.07
#